data_18a33218c2e2dc00a236157c52c7b140
#
_entry.id   18a33218c2e2dc00a236157c52c7b140
#
_cell.length_a   1.000
_cell.length_b   1.000
_cell.length_c   1.000
_cell.angle_alpha   90.00
_cell.angle_beta   90.00
_cell.angle_gamma   90.00
#
_symmetry.space_group_name_H-M   'P 1'
#
loop_
_entity.id
_entity.type
_entity.pdbx_description
1 polymer ?
#
loop_
_entity_poly.entity_id
_entity_poly.type
_entity_poly.pdbx_seq_one_letter_code
_entity_poly.pdbx_strand_id
1 'polypeptide(L)'
;TELEDLASRQASGDIHLCFFGEISTGKSSLIRALAPGASVDVDVRGGSTTGTSHYRWTTENGAQLQLTDVPGTGGHEDGLDDLALEEARRAHIVLFVCDSDLNRAEFVALQQLVELDKPVMLILNKADRYSLEERAALVERLLERLEAAGGVAARDRVVTASAGGEVEVIERSGDGREKRVTRLRDADVDILSVAINRMLSNEGSGLDSRRERAVFRLAADKLSAAEAAYRTERAEQIIRNATRKAVIGALAAVSPGTDILIQGYIGTTMTQALCKLYGAAPRDLDIEEFLSLSQSRVGRALPLTLAVAGNGLKAFPGIGTVAGGLVHAVAYGLIFDALGRSLMLTLSRHGELDPEVAASEFEEGISEHIEAGVKRIARMAVETRDD
;
A
#
# COMPACT_ATOMS: atom_id res chain seq x y z
N THR A 1 7.59 8.88 -14.88
CA THR A 1 6.17 8.68 -14.51
C THR A 1 5.65 7.38 -15.12
N GLU A 2 4.53 6.83 -14.58
CA GLU A 2 3.89 5.61 -15.13
C GLU A 2 3.53 5.77 -16.61
N LEU A 3 3.11 6.95 -17.00
CA LEU A 3 2.74 7.25 -18.40
C LEU A 3 3.97 7.33 -19.33
N GLU A 4 5.10 7.83 -18.86
CA GLU A 4 6.36 7.82 -19.62
C GLU A 4 6.88 6.39 -19.80
N ASP A 5 6.77 5.55 -18.75
CA ASP A 5 7.14 4.14 -18.82
C ASP A 5 6.24 3.39 -19.81
N LEU A 6 4.92 3.65 -19.79
CA LEU A 6 3.98 3.10 -20.76
C LEU A 6 4.37 3.51 -22.18
N ALA A 7 4.64 4.78 -22.43
CA ALA A 7 5.01 5.28 -23.74
C ALA A 7 6.33 4.65 -24.24
N SER A 8 7.32 4.50 -23.35
CA SER A 8 8.60 3.84 -23.67
C SER A 8 8.39 2.35 -24.04
N ARG A 9 7.55 1.64 -23.29
CA ARG A 9 7.24 0.22 -23.55
C ARG A 9 6.38 0.04 -24.80
N GLN A 10 5.50 0.99 -25.15
CA GLN A 10 4.76 0.97 -26.42
C GLN A 10 5.67 1.19 -27.62
N ALA A 11 6.67 2.07 -27.48
CA ALA A 11 7.62 2.35 -28.55
C ALA A 11 8.52 1.15 -28.89
N SER A 12 8.78 0.24 -27.94
CA SER A 12 9.54 -0.99 -28.19
C SER A 12 8.79 -2.01 -29.04
N GLY A 13 7.47 -1.99 -29.01
CA GLY A 13 6.61 -2.96 -29.69
C GLY A 13 6.65 -4.38 -29.12
N ASP A 14 7.38 -4.59 -28.00
CA ASP A 14 7.52 -5.88 -27.35
C ASP A 14 6.28 -6.23 -26.53
N ILE A 15 5.84 -7.48 -26.56
CA ILE A 15 4.78 -7.97 -25.70
C ILE A 15 5.38 -8.38 -24.36
N HIS A 16 4.86 -7.79 -23.26
CA HIS A 16 5.35 -8.02 -21.91
C HIS A 16 4.55 -9.10 -21.19
N LEU A 17 5.24 -10.13 -20.71
CA LEU A 17 4.69 -11.21 -19.88
C LEU A 17 5.27 -11.07 -18.48
N CYS A 18 4.42 -11.03 -17.45
CA CYS A 18 4.84 -10.96 -16.05
C CYS A 18 4.66 -12.33 -15.39
N PHE A 19 5.76 -12.88 -14.83
CA PHE A 19 5.72 -14.08 -14.00
C PHE A 19 5.42 -13.67 -12.55
N PHE A 20 4.20 -13.93 -12.12
CA PHE A 20 3.68 -13.57 -10.81
C PHE A 20 3.46 -14.83 -9.94
N GLY A 21 3.56 -14.73 -8.63
CA GLY A 21 3.31 -15.84 -7.69
C GLY A 21 4.22 -15.77 -6.46
N GLU A 22 3.99 -16.66 -5.49
CA GLU A 22 4.73 -16.69 -4.23
C GLU A 22 6.23 -16.98 -4.39
N ILE A 23 6.96 -16.72 -3.30
CA ILE A 23 8.38 -17.07 -3.19
C ILE A 23 8.53 -18.58 -3.37
N SER A 24 9.59 -19.01 -4.06
CA SER A 24 9.94 -20.42 -4.28
C SER A 24 8.99 -21.23 -5.17
N THR A 25 7.98 -20.62 -5.81
CA THR A 25 7.14 -21.30 -6.83
C THR A 25 7.91 -21.64 -8.10
N GLY A 26 9.10 -21.07 -8.31
CA GLY A 26 10.01 -21.38 -9.40
C GLY A 26 9.90 -20.48 -10.63
N LYS A 27 9.40 -19.24 -10.48
CA LYS A 27 9.28 -18.23 -11.54
C LYS A 27 10.57 -18.05 -12.34
N SER A 28 11.65 -17.68 -11.67
CA SER A 28 12.96 -17.45 -12.30
C SER A 28 13.53 -18.70 -12.99
N SER A 29 13.22 -19.89 -12.47
CA SER A 29 13.64 -21.16 -13.08
C SER A 29 12.85 -21.44 -14.35
N LEU A 30 11.53 -21.19 -14.36
CA LEU A 30 10.69 -21.31 -15.56
C LEU A 30 11.12 -20.35 -16.66
N ILE A 31 11.43 -19.09 -16.32
CA ILE A 31 11.93 -18.12 -17.30
C ILE A 31 13.20 -18.60 -17.97
N ARG A 32 14.17 -19.10 -17.17
CA ARG A 32 15.43 -19.65 -17.69
C ARG A 32 15.22 -20.88 -18.56
N ALA A 33 14.23 -21.71 -18.22
CA ALA A 33 13.89 -22.89 -19.02
C ALA A 33 13.21 -22.54 -20.35
N LEU A 34 12.31 -21.52 -20.35
CA LEU A 34 11.64 -21.04 -21.55
C LEU A 34 12.56 -20.28 -22.49
N ALA A 35 13.48 -19.51 -21.95
CA ALA A 35 14.34 -18.61 -22.70
C ALA A 35 15.83 -18.88 -22.39
N PRO A 36 16.35 -20.07 -22.74
CA PRO A 36 17.76 -20.41 -22.52
C PRO A 36 18.64 -19.47 -23.34
N GLY A 37 19.50 -18.69 -22.66
CA GLY A 37 20.40 -17.72 -23.32
C GLY A 37 19.79 -16.33 -23.51
N ALA A 38 18.64 -16.03 -22.94
CA ALA A 38 18.08 -14.66 -22.92
C ALA A 38 19.02 -13.69 -22.21
N SER A 39 19.18 -12.49 -22.78
CA SER A 39 19.88 -11.38 -22.11
C SER A 39 19.05 -10.87 -20.93
N VAL A 40 19.70 -10.63 -19.81
CA VAL A 40 19.05 -10.15 -18.57
C VAL A 40 19.34 -8.68 -18.40
N ASP A 41 18.29 -7.85 -18.38
CA ASP A 41 18.35 -6.49 -17.92
C ASP A 41 17.74 -6.42 -16.51
N VAL A 42 18.51 -5.96 -15.52
CA VAL A 42 18.02 -5.80 -14.15
C VAL A 42 17.65 -4.33 -13.93
N ASP A 43 16.38 -4.05 -13.76
CA ASP A 43 15.92 -2.71 -13.40
C ASP A 43 15.85 -2.57 -11.87
N VAL A 44 16.82 -1.86 -11.30
CA VAL A 44 16.87 -1.56 -9.86
C VAL A 44 16.18 -0.22 -9.63
N ARG A 45 14.86 -0.20 -9.68
CA ARG A 45 14.09 0.99 -9.30
C ARG A 45 13.83 0.96 -7.78
N GLY A 46 14.31 1.98 -7.08
CA GLY A 46 13.91 2.23 -5.70
C GLY A 46 14.87 1.81 -4.60
N GLY A 47 16.16 1.59 -4.86
CA GLY A 47 17.16 1.43 -3.80
C GLY A 47 17.09 0.13 -2.98
N SER A 48 16.24 -0.83 -3.35
CA SER A 48 16.21 -2.17 -2.78
C SER A 48 17.03 -3.12 -3.66
N THR A 49 17.74 -4.05 -3.04
CA THR A 49 18.52 -5.11 -3.70
C THR A 49 17.65 -6.17 -4.40
N THR A 50 16.33 -6.05 -4.35
CA THR A 50 15.32 -6.92 -4.94
C THR A 50 14.61 -6.19 -6.08
N GLY A 51 15.29 -6.06 -7.23
CA GLY A 51 14.73 -5.49 -8.45
C GLY A 51 13.96 -6.50 -9.29
N THR A 52 13.09 -6.01 -10.17
CA THR A 52 12.51 -6.80 -11.25
C THR A 52 13.59 -7.10 -12.30
N SER A 53 13.61 -8.33 -12.83
CA SER A 53 14.51 -8.72 -13.90
C SER A 53 13.74 -8.91 -15.19
N HIS A 54 14.24 -8.35 -16.27
CA HIS A 54 13.63 -8.44 -17.59
C HIS A 54 14.49 -9.30 -18.51
N TYR A 55 13.84 -10.25 -19.21
CA TYR A 55 14.47 -11.16 -20.15
C TYR A 55 13.83 -10.99 -21.53
N ARG A 56 14.63 -10.80 -22.56
CA ARG A 56 14.14 -10.76 -23.94
C ARG A 56 14.12 -12.16 -24.53
N TRP A 57 12.99 -12.56 -25.05
CA TRP A 57 12.79 -13.85 -25.67
C TRP A 57 12.11 -13.70 -27.03
N THR A 58 12.67 -14.34 -28.03
CA THR A 58 12.06 -14.45 -29.36
C THR A 58 11.43 -15.83 -29.47
N THR A 59 10.13 -15.88 -29.70
CA THR A 59 9.42 -17.15 -29.89
C THR A 59 9.79 -17.78 -31.23
N GLU A 60 9.51 -19.07 -31.41
CA GLU A 60 9.71 -19.77 -32.68
C GLU A 60 9.00 -19.09 -33.85
N ASN A 61 7.89 -18.44 -33.61
CA ASN A 61 7.10 -17.68 -34.60
C ASN A 61 7.62 -16.26 -34.85
N GLY A 62 8.74 -15.89 -34.24
CA GLY A 62 9.41 -14.59 -34.41
C GLY A 62 8.81 -13.44 -33.58
N ALA A 63 7.86 -13.70 -32.67
CA ALA A 63 7.33 -12.67 -31.76
C ALA A 63 8.37 -12.27 -30.73
N GLN A 64 8.57 -10.96 -30.55
CA GLN A 64 9.46 -10.41 -29.52
C GLN A 64 8.70 -10.29 -28.19
N LEU A 65 9.17 -10.99 -27.18
CA LEU A 65 8.58 -10.99 -25.86
C LEU A 65 9.57 -10.47 -24.83
N GLN A 66 9.05 -9.69 -23.88
CA GLN A 66 9.77 -9.35 -22.66
C GLN A 66 9.16 -10.13 -21.50
N LEU A 67 9.95 -11.03 -20.92
CA LEU A 67 9.56 -11.79 -19.73
C LEU A 67 10.05 -11.02 -18.50
N THR A 68 9.15 -10.72 -17.57
CA THR A 68 9.46 -9.99 -16.34
C THR A 68 9.37 -10.94 -15.16
N ASP A 69 10.48 -11.11 -14.46
CA ASP A 69 10.54 -11.82 -13.18
C ASP A 69 10.33 -10.82 -12.06
N VAL A 70 9.27 -10.99 -11.28
CA VAL A 70 8.96 -10.14 -10.14
C VAL A 70 9.34 -10.83 -8.84
N PRO A 71 9.65 -10.07 -7.78
CA PRO A 71 9.81 -10.62 -6.44
C PRO A 71 8.64 -11.52 -6.07
N GLY A 72 8.91 -12.63 -5.39
CA GLY A 72 7.84 -13.53 -4.94
C GLY A 72 6.98 -12.85 -3.88
N THR A 73 5.67 -13.02 -3.98
CA THR A 73 4.70 -12.56 -2.97
C THR A 73 4.72 -13.44 -1.72
N GLY A 74 4.16 -12.95 -0.60
CA GLY A 74 4.11 -13.71 0.67
C GLY A 74 5.38 -13.65 1.51
N GLY A 75 6.33 -12.76 1.20
CA GLY A 75 7.51 -12.48 2.03
C GLY A 75 7.18 -11.54 3.19
N HIS A 76 8.12 -11.47 4.16
CA HIS A 76 8.00 -10.55 5.30
C HIS A 76 8.51 -9.12 5.02
N GLU A 77 8.95 -8.84 3.79
CA GLU A 77 9.44 -7.51 3.42
C GLU A 77 8.27 -6.66 2.91
N ASP A 78 8.00 -5.56 3.61
CA ASP A 78 6.96 -4.60 3.26
C ASP A 78 7.19 -4.02 1.85
N GLY A 79 6.14 -4.02 1.03
CA GLY A 79 6.14 -3.40 -0.30
C GLY A 79 6.54 -4.29 -1.48
N LEU A 80 7.05 -5.52 -1.30
CA LEU A 80 7.37 -6.42 -2.42
C LEU A 80 6.11 -6.96 -3.12
N ASP A 81 5.06 -7.22 -2.35
CA ASP A 81 3.78 -7.67 -2.90
C ASP A 81 3.15 -6.58 -3.77
N ASP A 82 3.22 -5.31 -3.33
CA ASP A 82 2.75 -4.15 -4.11
C ASP A 82 3.56 -3.98 -5.40
N LEU A 83 4.89 -4.12 -5.34
CA LEU A 83 5.76 -4.03 -6.51
C LEU A 83 5.43 -5.13 -7.54
N ALA A 84 5.22 -6.37 -7.08
CA ALA A 84 4.85 -7.48 -7.95
C ALA A 84 3.50 -7.23 -8.64
N LEU A 85 2.51 -6.72 -7.90
CA LEU A 85 1.19 -6.38 -8.44
C LEU A 85 1.27 -5.21 -9.42
N GLU A 86 2.09 -4.19 -9.14
CA GLU A 86 2.31 -3.08 -10.07
C GLU A 86 2.90 -3.53 -11.40
N GLU A 87 3.93 -4.40 -11.38
CA GLU A 87 4.51 -4.96 -12.60
C GLU A 87 3.51 -5.83 -13.36
N ALA A 88 2.69 -6.63 -12.65
CA ALA A 88 1.60 -7.38 -13.28
C ALA A 88 0.58 -6.45 -13.96
N ARG A 89 0.29 -5.28 -13.38
CA ARG A 89 -0.57 -4.25 -14.00
C ARG A 89 0.05 -3.66 -15.27
N ARG A 90 1.38 -3.51 -15.32
CA ARG A 90 2.13 -2.99 -16.47
C ARG A 90 2.28 -4.01 -17.60
N ALA A 91 2.19 -5.30 -17.32
CA ALA A 91 2.32 -6.37 -18.30
C ALA A 91 1.09 -6.48 -19.22
N HIS A 92 1.26 -7.10 -20.37
CA HIS A 92 0.16 -7.47 -21.27
C HIS A 92 -0.58 -8.71 -20.78
N ILE A 93 0.17 -9.72 -20.34
CA ILE A 93 -0.33 -11.02 -19.86
C ILE A 93 0.36 -11.33 -18.54
N VAL A 94 -0.37 -11.92 -17.61
CA VAL A 94 0.15 -12.41 -16.34
C VAL A 94 0.21 -13.94 -16.37
N LEU A 95 1.41 -14.47 -16.14
CA LEU A 95 1.69 -15.87 -15.95
C LEU A 95 1.76 -16.12 -14.43
N PHE A 96 0.65 -16.58 -13.87
CA PHE A 96 0.52 -16.81 -12.43
C PHE A 96 1.06 -18.19 -12.07
N VAL A 97 2.20 -18.24 -11.42
CA VAL A 97 2.95 -19.47 -11.12
C VAL A 97 2.63 -19.93 -9.69
N CYS A 98 2.10 -21.12 -9.56
CA CYS A 98 1.90 -21.83 -8.30
C CYS A 98 2.58 -23.22 -8.39
N ASP A 99 2.80 -23.87 -7.25
CA ASP A 99 3.33 -25.24 -7.21
C ASP A 99 2.37 -26.22 -6.51
N SER A 100 1.17 -25.75 -6.14
CA SER A 100 0.08 -26.50 -5.53
C SER A 100 -1.27 -25.80 -5.79
N ASP A 101 -2.33 -26.15 -5.06
CA ASP A 101 -3.57 -25.36 -5.02
C ASP A 101 -3.29 -23.98 -4.42
N LEU A 102 -4.05 -22.96 -4.86
CA LEU A 102 -3.87 -21.58 -4.38
C LEU A 102 -4.28 -21.45 -2.92
N ASN A 103 -3.40 -20.87 -2.13
CA ASN A 103 -3.73 -20.44 -0.78
C ASN A 103 -4.59 -19.16 -0.81
N ARG A 104 -5.01 -18.68 0.36
CA ARG A 104 -5.91 -17.51 0.45
C ARG A 104 -5.28 -16.23 -0.12
N ALA A 105 -4.00 -15.98 0.13
CA ALA A 105 -3.31 -14.78 -0.34
C ALA A 105 -3.15 -14.81 -1.86
N GLU A 106 -2.74 -15.95 -2.42
CA GLU A 106 -2.64 -16.16 -3.87
C GLU A 106 -4.00 -16.01 -4.56
N PHE A 107 -5.07 -16.52 -3.94
CA PHE A 107 -6.41 -16.37 -4.50
C PHE A 107 -6.88 -14.91 -4.52
N VAL A 108 -6.62 -14.14 -3.47
CA VAL A 108 -6.92 -12.69 -3.43
C VAL A 108 -6.12 -11.95 -4.51
N ALA A 109 -4.84 -12.27 -4.67
CA ALA A 109 -4.02 -11.67 -5.74
C ALA A 109 -4.56 -12.02 -7.14
N LEU A 110 -4.99 -13.27 -7.36
CA LEU A 110 -5.63 -13.69 -8.60
C LEU A 110 -6.91 -12.88 -8.89
N GLN A 111 -7.78 -12.68 -7.88
CA GLN A 111 -8.99 -11.86 -8.02
C GLN A 111 -8.66 -10.43 -8.44
N GLN A 112 -7.69 -9.80 -7.81
CA GLN A 112 -7.25 -8.44 -8.15
C GLN A 112 -6.76 -8.32 -9.60
N LEU A 113 -6.04 -9.33 -10.09
CA LEU A 113 -5.55 -9.35 -11.48
C LEU A 113 -6.69 -9.54 -12.49
N VAL A 114 -7.66 -10.40 -12.18
CA VAL A 114 -8.84 -10.64 -13.02
C VAL A 114 -9.74 -9.39 -13.07
N GLU A 115 -9.96 -8.72 -11.93
CA GLU A 115 -10.74 -7.46 -11.84
C GLU A 115 -10.14 -6.33 -12.70
N LEU A 116 -8.84 -6.39 -12.97
CA LEU A 116 -8.16 -5.45 -13.87
C LEU A 116 -8.30 -5.79 -15.35
N ASP A 117 -9.13 -6.76 -15.71
CA ASP A 117 -9.29 -7.28 -17.09
C ASP A 117 -7.96 -7.79 -17.68
N LYS A 118 -7.06 -8.31 -16.82
CA LYS A 118 -5.79 -8.88 -17.27
C LYS A 118 -5.99 -10.30 -17.79
N PRO A 119 -5.44 -10.62 -18.97
CA PRO A 119 -5.33 -12.00 -19.40
C PRO A 119 -4.39 -12.74 -18.45
N VAL A 120 -4.93 -13.72 -17.70
CA VAL A 120 -4.17 -14.53 -16.75
C VAL A 120 -4.09 -15.96 -17.25
N MET A 121 -2.90 -16.58 -17.13
CA MET A 121 -2.66 -17.99 -17.29
C MET A 121 -2.10 -18.54 -15.97
N LEU A 122 -2.75 -19.55 -15.39
CA LEU A 122 -2.24 -20.26 -14.22
C LEU A 122 -1.25 -21.33 -14.66
N ILE A 123 -0.09 -21.37 -14.01
CA ILE A 123 0.96 -22.35 -14.30
C ILE A 123 1.19 -23.18 -13.05
N LEU A 124 0.80 -24.46 -13.09
CA LEU A 124 1.18 -25.44 -12.08
C LEU A 124 2.62 -25.88 -12.36
N ASN A 125 3.56 -25.25 -11.70
CA ASN A 125 4.98 -25.58 -11.81
C ASN A 125 5.33 -26.75 -10.89
N LYS A 126 6.52 -27.32 -11.06
CA LYS A 126 6.99 -28.52 -10.37
C LYS A 126 6.01 -29.71 -10.53
N ALA A 127 5.33 -29.76 -11.67
CA ALA A 127 4.34 -30.78 -11.98
C ALA A 127 4.92 -32.20 -11.96
N ASP A 128 6.25 -32.33 -12.08
CA ASP A 128 7.02 -33.58 -11.94
C ASP A 128 6.97 -34.20 -10.54
N ARG A 129 6.50 -33.43 -9.54
CA ARG A 129 6.31 -33.92 -8.14
C ARG A 129 5.01 -34.68 -7.94
N TYR A 130 4.08 -34.58 -8.87
CA TYR A 130 2.74 -35.12 -8.79
C TYR A 130 2.55 -36.30 -9.73
N SER A 131 1.78 -37.30 -9.31
CA SER A 131 1.27 -38.34 -10.19
C SER A 131 0.33 -37.74 -11.26
N LEU A 132 0.03 -38.50 -12.31
CA LEU A 132 -0.90 -38.05 -13.35
C LEU A 132 -2.30 -37.73 -12.80
N GLU A 133 -2.78 -38.52 -11.82
CA GLU A 133 -4.09 -38.33 -11.21
C GLU A 133 -4.12 -37.08 -10.31
N GLU A 134 -3.08 -36.88 -9.46
CA GLU A 134 -2.96 -35.71 -8.62
C GLU A 134 -2.84 -34.42 -9.44
N ARG A 135 -2.06 -34.49 -10.54
CA ARG A 135 -1.89 -33.38 -11.47
C ARG A 135 -3.22 -33.00 -12.13
N ALA A 136 -3.98 -33.97 -12.58
CA ALA A 136 -5.30 -33.73 -13.17
C ALA A 136 -6.25 -33.10 -12.15
N ALA A 137 -6.27 -33.59 -10.90
CA ALA A 137 -7.09 -33.04 -9.85
C ALA A 137 -6.70 -31.58 -9.48
N LEU A 138 -5.39 -31.27 -9.47
CA LEU A 138 -4.91 -29.90 -9.22
C LEU A 138 -5.29 -28.95 -10.36
N VAL A 139 -5.18 -29.38 -11.60
CA VAL A 139 -5.58 -28.58 -12.78
C VAL A 139 -7.07 -28.25 -12.71
N GLU A 140 -7.95 -29.21 -12.39
CA GLU A 140 -9.38 -28.94 -12.25
C GLU A 140 -9.66 -27.96 -11.10
N ARG A 141 -8.98 -28.08 -9.95
CA ARG A 141 -9.11 -27.10 -8.85
C ARG A 141 -8.64 -25.70 -9.25
N LEU A 142 -7.55 -25.59 -9.97
CA LEU A 142 -7.05 -24.30 -10.44
C LEU A 142 -8.02 -23.66 -11.46
N LEU A 143 -8.70 -24.45 -12.30
CA LEU A 143 -9.77 -23.98 -13.16
C LEU A 143 -10.96 -23.44 -12.36
N GLU A 144 -11.38 -24.17 -11.31
CA GLU A 144 -12.45 -23.72 -10.40
C GLU A 144 -12.07 -22.41 -9.68
N ARG A 145 -10.79 -22.27 -9.25
CA ARG A 145 -10.27 -21.03 -8.66
C ARG A 145 -10.29 -19.86 -9.62
N LEU A 146 -9.90 -20.10 -10.88
CA LEU A 146 -9.90 -19.05 -11.90
C LEU A 146 -11.33 -18.58 -12.20
N GLU A 147 -12.28 -19.50 -12.29
CA GLU A 147 -13.71 -19.18 -12.47
C GLU A 147 -14.28 -18.43 -11.25
N ALA A 148 -13.98 -18.88 -10.04
CA ALA A 148 -14.41 -18.24 -8.80
C ALA A 148 -13.82 -16.83 -8.63
N ALA A 149 -12.65 -16.56 -9.22
CA ALA A 149 -12.05 -15.23 -9.29
C ALA A 149 -12.71 -14.33 -10.37
N GLY A 150 -13.65 -14.84 -11.16
CA GLY A 150 -14.29 -14.12 -12.27
C GLY A 150 -13.49 -14.18 -13.58
N GLY A 151 -12.48 -15.02 -13.67
CA GLY A 151 -11.68 -15.23 -14.87
C GLY A 151 -12.32 -16.17 -15.88
N VAL A 152 -11.73 -16.25 -17.06
CA VAL A 152 -12.18 -17.17 -18.12
C VAL A 152 -11.70 -18.59 -17.80
N ALA A 153 -12.61 -19.45 -17.36
CA ALA A 153 -12.34 -20.86 -17.07
C ALA A 153 -12.23 -21.67 -18.38
N ALA A 154 -11.13 -21.56 -19.06
CA ALA A 154 -10.80 -22.34 -20.23
C ALA A 154 -9.58 -23.25 -19.94
N ARG A 155 -9.61 -24.48 -20.42
CA ARG A 155 -8.54 -25.46 -20.15
C ARG A 155 -7.16 -25.01 -20.62
N ASP A 156 -7.07 -24.16 -21.62
CA ASP A 156 -5.84 -23.57 -22.11
C ASP A 156 -5.32 -22.42 -21.23
N ARG A 157 -6.07 -22.03 -20.17
CA ARG A 157 -5.66 -21.04 -19.16
C ARG A 157 -4.97 -21.66 -17.94
N VAL A 158 -4.95 -22.98 -17.80
CA VAL A 158 -4.26 -23.68 -16.74
C VAL A 158 -3.30 -24.69 -17.37
N VAL A 159 -2.02 -24.49 -17.15
CA VAL A 159 -0.95 -25.26 -17.79
C VAL A 159 -0.03 -25.87 -16.75
N THR A 160 0.42 -27.10 -16.97
CA THR A 160 1.44 -27.75 -16.15
C THR A 160 2.81 -27.53 -16.75
N ALA A 161 3.83 -27.30 -15.90
CA ALA A 161 5.20 -27.14 -16.31
C ALA A 161 6.16 -27.71 -15.25
N SER A 162 7.38 -27.96 -15.66
CA SER A 162 8.51 -28.23 -14.77
C SER A 162 9.74 -27.51 -15.31
N ALA A 163 10.35 -26.68 -14.46
CA ALA A 163 11.58 -25.96 -14.83
C ALA A 163 12.83 -26.88 -14.87
N GLY A 164 12.69 -28.15 -14.50
CA GLY A 164 13.81 -29.06 -14.36
C GLY A 164 14.75 -28.69 -13.21
N GLY A 165 15.99 -29.09 -13.31
CA GLY A 165 17.04 -28.78 -12.35
C GLY A 165 17.48 -29.96 -11.50
N GLU A 166 18.30 -29.68 -10.50
CA GLU A 166 18.84 -30.72 -9.61
C GLU A 166 17.79 -31.20 -8.63
N VAL A 167 17.56 -32.51 -8.58
CA VAL A 167 16.64 -33.16 -7.64
C VAL A 167 17.41 -34.17 -6.82
N GLU A 168 17.34 -34.09 -5.50
CA GLU A 168 17.85 -35.14 -4.62
C GLU A 168 16.91 -36.34 -4.68
N VAL A 169 17.45 -37.47 -5.08
CA VAL A 169 16.77 -38.78 -5.12
C VAL A 169 17.43 -39.70 -4.11
N ILE A 170 16.64 -40.42 -3.32
CA ILE A 170 17.14 -41.45 -2.45
C ILE A 170 17.18 -42.77 -3.25
N GLU A 171 18.38 -43.20 -3.63
CA GLU A 171 18.57 -44.50 -4.24
C GLU A 171 18.69 -45.56 -3.12
N ARG A 172 17.86 -46.58 -3.21
CA ARG A 172 17.90 -47.73 -2.30
C ARG A 172 18.65 -48.86 -3.02
N SER A 173 19.83 -49.19 -2.52
CA SER A 173 20.59 -50.34 -2.99
C SER A 173 19.93 -51.66 -2.58
N GLY A 174 20.20 -52.73 -3.31
CA GLY A 174 19.68 -54.07 -3.03
C GLY A 174 20.08 -54.65 -1.66
N ASP A 175 21.04 -54.02 -0.97
CA ASP A 175 21.49 -54.31 0.40
C ASP A 175 20.76 -53.47 1.47
N GLY A 176 19.74 -52.67 1.06
CA GLY A 176 18.92 -51.85 1.96
C GLY A 176 19.55 -50.52 2.32
N ARG A 177 20.71 -50.19 1.83
CA ARG A 177 21.36 -48.86 2.08
C ARG A 177 20.73 -47.78 1.23
N GLU A 178 20.44 -46.67 1.86
CA GLU A 178 19.92 -45.46 1.21
C GLU A 178 21.08 -44.51 0.92
N LYS A 179 21.16 -44.05 -0.32
CA LYS A 179 22.15 -43.07 -0.77
C LYS A 179 21.38 -41.90 -1.38
N ARG A 180 21.64 -40.68 -0.91
CA ARG A 180 21.18 -39.48 -1.61
C ARG A 180 22.05 -39.24 -2.83
N VAL A 181 21.41 -39.12 -3.98
CA VAL A 181 22.08 -38.85 -5.26
C VAL A 181 21.35 -37.66 -5.90
N THR A 182 22.10 -36.66 -6.30
CA THR A 182 21.58 -35.57 -7.10
C THR A 182 21.45 -36.00 -8.55
N ARG A 183 20.26 -35.94 -9.10
CA ARG A 183 20.00 -36.14 -10.53
C ARG A 183 19.55 -34.86 -11.18
N LEU A 184 20.05 -34.57 -12.36
CA LEU A 184 19.56 -33.51 -13.21
C LEU A 184 18.28 -34.00 -13.91
N ARG A 185 17.19 -33.23 -13.81
CA ARG A 185 15.97 -33.43 -14.60
C ARG A 185 15.91 -32.39 -15.69
N ASP A 186 15.49 -32.80 -16.86
CA ASP A 186 15.24 -31.88 -17.97
C ASP A 186 14.00 -31.01 -17.68
N ALA A 187 13.99 -29.80 -18.22
CA ALA A 187 12.82 -28.95 -18.16
C ALA A 187 11.72 -29.49 -19.09
N ASP A 188 10.48 -29.42 -18.62
CA ASP A 188 9.28 -29.70 -19.42
C ASP A 188 8.43 -28.40 -19.48
N VAL A 189 8.71 -27.58 -20.50
CA VAL A 189 8.09 -26.27 -20.73
C VAL A 189 7.46 -26.15 -22.12
N ASP A 190 7.45 -27.23 -22.91
CA ASP A 190 6.94 -27.21 -24.28
C ASP A 190 5.45 -26.85 -24.33
N ILE A 191 4.65 -27.47 -23.44
CA ILE A 191 3.22 -27.19 -23.33
C ILE A 191 2.99 -25.73 -22.93
N LEU A 192 3.81 -25.19 -22.03
CA LEU A 192 3.74 -23.78 -21.63
C LEU A 192 4.07 -22.85 -22.79
N SER A 193 5.11 -23.14 -23.56
CA SER A 193 5.48 -22.37 -24.75
C SER A 193 4.35 -22.34 -25.79
N VAL A 194 3.75 -23.49 -26.08
CA VAL A 194 2.60 -23.59 -26.99
C VAL A 194 1.38 -22.82 -26.48
N ALA A 195 1.10 -22.90 -25.18
CA ALA A 195 -0.02 -22.19 -24.56
C ALA A 195 0.16 -20.67 -24.60
N ILE A 196 1.37 -20.18 -24.33
CA ILE A 196 1.71 -18.75 -24.48
C ILE A 196 1.48 -18.28 -25.92
N ASN A 197 1.98 -19.00 -26.92
CA ASN A 197 1.79 -18.64 -28.32
C ASN A 197 0.32 -18.63 -28.72
N ARG A 198 -0.48 -19.60 -28.23
CA ARG A 198 -1.94 -19.64 -28.46
C ARG A 198 -2.64 -18.46 -27.83
N MET A 199 -2.28 -18.12 -26.58
CA MET A 199 -2.83 -16.97 -25.87
C MET A 199 -2.54 -15.66 -26.59
N LEU A 200 -1.30 -15.48 -27.07
CA LEU A 200 -0.92 -14.31 -27.87
C LEU A 200 -1.73 -14.21 -29.15
N SER A 201 -1.96 -15.32 -29.84
CA SER A 201 -2.77 -15.33 -31.07
C SER A 201 -4.25 -15.00 -30.82
N ASN A 202 -4.81 -15.50 -29.73
CA ASN A 202 -6.22 -15.30 -29.38
C ASN A 202 -6.53 -13.90 -28.85
N GLU A 203 -5.62 -13.32 -28.05
CA GLU A 203 -5.79 -12.04 -27.36
C GLU A 203 -5.18 -10.85 -28.09
N GLY A 204 -4.36 -11.08 -29.12
CA GLY A 204 -3.45 -10.11 -29.73
C GLY A 204 -4.02 -8.74 -30.02
N SER A 205 -5.25 -8.64 -30.59
CA SER A 205 -5.86 -7.36 -30.95
C SER A 205 -6.37 -6.51 -29.76
N GLY A 206 -6.44 -7.09 -28.55
CA GLY A 206 -6.98 -6.42 -27.36
C GLY A 206 -5.95 -6.16 -26.26
N LEU A 207 -4.73 -6.71 -26.37
CA LEU A 207 -3.73 -6.69 -25.31
C LEU A 207 -3.28 -5.27 -24.96
N ASP A 208 -2.97 -4.44 -25.94
CA ASP A 208 -2.53 -3.06 -25.74
C ASP A 208 -3.61 -2.23 -25.02
N SER A 209 -4.84 -2.31 -25.49
CA SER A 209 -5.96 -1.55 -24.90
C SER A 209 -6.24 -1.98 -23.44
N ARG A 210 -6.13 -3.26 -23.12
CA ARG A 210 -6.28 -3.76 -21.74
C ARG A 210 -5.12 -3.30 -20.86
N ARG A 211 -3.89 -3.36 -21.37
CA ARG A 211 -2.72 -2.85 -20.69
C ARG A 211 -2.83 -1.36 -20.42
N GLU A 212 -3.17 -0.56 -21.42
CA GLU A 212 -3.37 0.88 -21.28
C GLU A 212 -4.37 1.19 -20.16
N ARG A 213 -5.55 0.58 -20.17
CA ARG A 213 -6.55 0.78 -19.12
C ARG A 213 -6.01 0.46 -17.73
N ALA A 214 -5.27 -0.64 -17.57
CA ALA A 214 -4.68 -1.02 -16.29
C ALA A 214 -3.60 -0.06 -15.81
N VAL A 215 -2.74 0.44 -16.73
CA VAL A 215 -1.70 1.44 -16.41
C VAL A 215 -2.32 2.79 -16.07
N PHE A 216 -3.35 3.24 -16.81
CA PHE A 216 -4.07 4.47 -16.45
C PHE A 216 -4.72 4.38 -15.08
N ARG A 217 -5.31 3.21 -14.73
CA ARG A 217 -5.86 2.97 -13.39
C ARG A 217 -4.76 3.02 -12.32
N LEU A 218 -3.61 2.37 -12.56
CA LEU A 218 -2.46 2.42 -11.66
C LEU A 218 -1.96 3.86 -11.45
N ALA A 219 -1.84 4.64 -12.52
CA ALA A 219 -1.44 6.05 -12.44
C ALA A 219 -2.45 6.89 -11.64
N ALA A 220 -3.75 6.66 -11.83
CA ALA A 220 -4.81 7.33 -11.08
C ALA A 220 -4.78 6.96 -9.58
N ASP A 221 -4.60 5.67 -9.25
CA ASP A 221 -4.47 5.19 -7.88
C ASP A 221 -3.26 5.84 -7.17
N LYS A 222 -2.10 5.88 -7.84
CA LYS A 222 -0.88 6.52 -7.31
C LYS A 222 -1.05 8.03 -7.12
N LEU A 223 -1.70 8.71 -8.05
CA LEU A 223 -2.00 10.14 -7.92
C LEU A 223 -2.92 10.40 -6.73
N SER A 224 -3.99 9.62 -6.60
CA SER A 224 -4.93 9.73 -5.46
C SER A 224 -4.23 9.49 -4.12
N ALA A 225 -3.37 8.46 -4.03
CA ALA A 225 -2.59 8.18 -2.83
C ALA A 225 -1.61 9.32 -2.49
N ALA A 226 -0.92 9.88 -3.50
CA ALA A 226 -0.02 11.00 -3.33
C ALA A 226 -0.76 12.28 -2.88
N GLU A 227 -1.94 12.55 -3.45
CA GLU A 227 -2.79 13.66 -3.02
C GLU A 227 -3.26 13.49 -1.57
N ALA A 228 -3.67 12.28 -1.18
CA ALA A 228 -4.09 12.00 0.19
C ALA A 228 -2.94 12.19 1.18
N ALA A 229 -1.74 11.69 0.86
CA ALA A 229 -0.54 11.88 1.65
C ALA A 229 -0.16 13.37 1.78
N TYR A 230 -0.19 14.11 0.68
CA TYR A 230 0.06 15.56 0.67
C TYR A 230 -0.94 16.32 1.54
N ARG A 231 -2.26 15.98 1.41
CA ARG A 231 -3.31 16.61 2.23
C ARG A 231 -3.08 16.34 3.71
N THR A 232 -2.73 15.10 4.07
CA THR A 232 -2.46 14.72 5.46
C THR A 232 -1.25 15.49 6.02
N GLU A 233 -0.13 15.52 5.30
CA GLU A 233 1.05 16.27 5.72
C GLU A 233 0.76 17.77 5.89
N ARG A 234 0.03 18.34 4.93
CA ARG A 234 -0.33 19.75 4.97
C ARG A 234 -1.29 20.09 6.09
N ALA A 235 -2.28 19.22 6.35
CA ALA A 235 -3.20 19.35 7.48
C ALA A 235 -2.44 19.33 8.82
N GLU A 236 -1.52 18.39 8.99
CA GLU A 236 -0.68 18.35 10.19
C GLU A 236 0.19 19.60 10.38
N GLN A 237 0.68 20.22 9.30
CA GLN A 237 1.39 21.50 9.39
C GLN A 237 0.48 22.62 9.84
N ILE A 238 -0.77 22.71 9.32
CA ILE A 238 -1.78 23.69 9.75
C ILE A 238 -2.08 23.51 11.23
N ILE A 239 -2.33 22.28 11.66
CA ILE A 239 -2.62 21.94 13.06
C ILE A 239 -1.46 22.31 13.97
N ARG A 240 -0.23 21.91 13.64
CA ARG A 240 0.97 22.25 14.42
C ARG A 240 1.14 23.76 14.56
N ASN A 241 0.94 24.52 13.50
CA ASN A 241 1.04 25.97 13.52
C ASN A 241 -0.04 26.63 14.39
N ALA A 242 -1.28 26.15 14.30
CA ALA A 242 -2.37 26.64 15.14
C ALA A 242 -2.14 26.29 16.63
N THR A 243 -1.72 25.06 16.91
CA THR A 243 -1.35 24.60 18.25
C THR A 243 -0.24 25.45 18.84
N ARG A 244 0.83 25.73 18.08
CA ARG A 244 1.92 26.61 18.53
C ARG A 244 1.42 28.02 18.85
N LYS A 245 0.59 28.61 17.99
CA LYS A 245 -0.02 29.93 18.23
C LYS A 245 -0.90 29.91 19.48
N ALA A 246 -1.66 28.84 19.72
CA ALA A 246 -2.48 28.70 20.92
C ALA A 246 -1.64 28.62 22.21
N VAL A 247 -0.52 27.88 22.17
CA VAL A 247 0.45 27.82 23.29
C VAL A 247 1.07 29.20 23.56
N ILE A 248 1.53 29.91 22.51
CA ILE A 248 2.09 31.26 22.63
C ILE A 248 1.04 32.24 23.21
N GLY A 249 -0.18 32.20 22.67
CA GLY A 249 -1.28 33.03 23.12
C GLY A 249 -1.63 32.81 24.61
N ALA A 250 -1.63 31.55 25.04
CA ALA A 250 -1.89 31.19 26.44
C ALA A 250 -0.76 31.61 27.39
N LEU A 251 0.50 31.60 26.94
CA LEU A 251 1.64 32.10 27.72
C LEU A 251 1.64 33.64 27.82
N ALA A 252 1.20 34.34 26.78
CA ALA A 252 1.18 35.80 26.70
C ALA A 252 -0.07 36.42 27.30
N ALA A 253 -1.11 35.64 27.62
CA ALA A 253 -2.38 36.16 28.14
C ALA A 253 -2.19 36.75 29.55
N VAL A 254 -2.27 38.09 29.63
CA VAL A 254 -2.04 38.87 30.87
C VAL A 254 -3.35 39.08 31.65
N SER A 255 -4.53 38.90 31.04
CA SER A 255 -5.80 39.09 31.69
C SER A 255 -6.89 38.10 31.25
N PRO A 256 -7.80 37.71 32.18
CA PRO A 256 -8.94 36.87 31.83
C PRO A 256 -9.83 37.53 30.76
N GLY A 257 -10.06 36.81 29.64
CA GLY A 257 -10.91 37.29 28.55
C GLY A 257 -10.17 37.60 27.24
N THR A 258 -8.92 38.02 27.24
CA THR A 258 -8.09 38.12 26.03
C THR A 258 -7.83 36.75 25.42
N ASP A 259 -7.81 35.75 26.24
CA ASP A 259 -7.63 34.32 25.94
C ASP A 259 -8.72 33.81 24.97
N ILE A 260 -9.98 34.14 25.20
CA ILE A 260 -11.12 33.71 24.41
C ILE A 260 -11.09 34.32 23.00
N LEU A 261 -10.69 35.57 22.86
CA LEU A 261 -10.62 36.26 21.56
C LEU A 261 -9.49 35.69 20.70
N ILE A 262 -8.33 35.47 21.30
CA ILE A 262 -7.15 34.89 20.60
C ILE A 262 -7.49 33.47 20.14
N GLN A 263 -8.13 32.68 20.99
CA GLN A 263 -8.50 31.32 20.71
C GLN A 263 -9.59 31.18 19.64
N GLY A 264 -10.61 32.04 19.71
CA GLY A 264 -11.63 32.14 18.65
C GLY A 264 -11.02 32.42 17.30
N TYR A 265 -10.10 33.38 17.20
CA TYR A 265 -9.40 33.70 15.96
C TYR A 265 -8.54 32.55 15.43
N ILE A 266 -7.77 31.89 16.31
CA ILE A 266 -6.92 30.76 15.91
C ILE A 266 -7.79 29.59 15.44
N GLY A 267 -8.87 29.26 16.18
CA GLY A 267 -9.81 28.20 15.82
C GLY A 267 -10.46 28.44 14.47
N THR A 268 -11.02 29.63 14.24
CA THR A 268 -11.63 30.00 12.96
C THR A 268 -10.62 29.91 11.80
N THR A 269 -9.42 30.47 11.97
CA THR A 269 -8.39 30.46 10.94
C THR A 269 -7.93 29.04 10.62
N MET A 270 -7.76 28.18 11.62
CA MET A 270 -7.40 26.77 11.45
C MET A 270 -8.50 26.02 10.70
N THR A 271 -9.76 26.18 11.12
CA THR A 271 -10.91 25.53 10.50
C THR A 271 -11.04 25.92 9.03
N GLN A 272 -10.97 27.21 8.71
CA GLN A 272 -11.00 27.71 7.33
C GLN A 272 -9.85 27.14 6.49
N ALA A 273 -8.64 27.10 7.05
CA ALA A 273 -7.47 26.57 6.33
C ALA A 273 -7.60 25.08 6.05
N LEU A 274 -8.09 24.28 6.98
CA LEU A 274 -8.35 22.85 6.80
C LEU A 274 -9.48 22.61 5.80
N CYS A 275 -10.61 23.31 5.93
CA CYS A 275 -11.70 23.22 4.96
C CYS A 275 -11.23 23.53 3.53
N LYS A 276 -10.46 24.60 3.35
CA LYS A 276 -9.87 24.94 2.04
C LYS A 276 -8.95 23.84 1.50
N LEU A 277 -8.13 23.21 2.35
CA LEU A 277 -7.23 22.13 1.96
C LEU A 277 -8.00 20.90 1.44
N TYR A 278 -9.13 20.58 2.07
CA TYR A 278 -9.98 19.47 1.68
C TYR A 278 -11.03 19.82 0.63
N GLY A 279 -11.04 21.07 0.14
CA GLY A 279 -11.99 21.53 -0.87
C GLY A 279 -13.42 21.74 -0.34
N ALA A 280 -13.60 21.73 0.98
CA ALA A 280 -14.87 22.04 1.62
C ALA A 280 -15.10 23.55 1.61
N ALA A 281 -16.36 23.95 1.38
CA ALA A 281 -16.80 25.36 1.40
C ALA A 281 -17.87 25.57 2.47
N PRO A 282 -17.51 25.53 3.78
CA PRO A 282 -18.46 25.68 4.86
C PRO A 282 -18.99 27.13 4.87
N ARG A 283 -20.22 27.28 5.33
CA ARG A 283 -20.76 28.60 5.67
C ARG A 283 -20.08 29.09 6.95
N ASP A 284 -20.01 30.40 7.15
CA ASP A 284 -19.47 30.98 8.40
C ASP A 284 -20.20 30.45 9.64
N LEU A 285 -21.53 30.25 9.52
CA LEU A 285 -22.36 29.66 10.58
C LEU A 285 -21.94 28.23 10.97
N ASP A 286 -21.53 27.42 10.01
CA ASP A 286 -21.08 26.02 10.27
C ASP A 286 -19.76 26.02 11.07
N ILE A 287 -18.87 26.97 10.79
CA ILE A 287 -17.62 27.15 11.53
C ILE A 287 -17.90 27.64 12.96
N GLU A 288 -18.79 28.62 13.11
CA GLU A 288 -19.20 29.16 14.43
C GLU A 288 -19.86 28.09 15.27
N GLU A 289 -20.76 27.30 14.68
CA GLU A 289 -21.44 26.19 15.34
C GLU A 289 -20.45 25.12 15.80
N PHE A 290 -19.54 24.68 14.92
CA PHE A 290 -18.47 23.72 15.27
C PHE A 290 -17.63 24.21 16.46
N LEU A 291 -17.16 25.45 16.42
CA LEU A 291 -16.36 26.03 17.50
C LEU A 291 -17.14 26.16 18.81
N SER A 292 -18.43 26.54 18.74
CA SER A 292 -19.31 26.63 19.89
C SER A 292 -19.57 25.27 20.54
N LEU A 293 -19.91 24.27 19.74
CA LEU A 293 -20.08 22.88 20.18
C LEU A 293 -18.80 22.34 20.82
N SER A 294 -17.65 22.55 20.18
CA SER A 294 -16.35 22.13 20.69
C SER A 294 -16.04 22.81 22.02
N GLN A 295 -16.27 24.12 22.15
CA GLN A 295 -16.06 24.86 23.39
C GLN A 295 -16.91 24.32 24.55
N SER A 296 -18.18 23.98 24.30
CA SER A 296 -19.04 23.37 25.31
C SER A 296 -18.53 22.02 25.81
N ARG A 297 -17.89 21.24 24.93
CA ARG A 297 -17.29 19.94 25.26
C ARG A 297 -15.95 20.08 25.98
N VAL A 298 -15.14 21.10 25.64
CA VAL A 298 -13.90 21.44 26.35
C VAL A 298 -14.15 21.67 27.83
N GLY A 299 -15.24 22.38 28.20
CA GLY A 299 -15.56 22.64 29.59
C GLY A 299 -15.65 21.35 30.45
N ARG A 300 -16.11 20.25 29.87
CA ARG A 300 -16.20 18.94 30.54
C ARG A 300 -14.81 18.23 30.59
N ALA A 301 -14.00 18.38 29.58
CA ALA A 301 -12.68 17.71 29.46
C ALA A 301 -11.55 18.52 30.15
N LEU A 302 -11.74 19.80 30.44
CA LEU A 302 -10.71 20.73 30.94
C LEU A 302 -10.01 20.23 32.22
N PRO A 303 -10.71 19.70 33.24
CA PRO A 303 -10.04 19.21 34.45
C PRO A 303 -9.07 18.06 34.15
N LEU A 304 -9.46 17.14 33.26
CA LEU A 304 -8.60 16.05 32.83
C LEU A 304 -7.41 16.57 32.03
N THR A 305 -7.66 17.48 31.09
CA THR A 305 -6.62 18.07 30.23
C THR A 305 -5.56 18.81 31.07
N LEU A 306 -6.00 19.57 32.10
CA LEU A 306 -5.08 20.25 33.01
C LEU A 306 -4.26 19.27 33.87
N ALA A 307 -4.88 18.19 34.35
CA ALA A 307 -4.18 17.17 35.12
C ALA A 307 -3.10 16.46 34.28
N VAL A 308 -3.44 16.10 33.03
CA VAL A 308 -2.50 15.47 32.09
C VAL A 308 -1.38 16.44 31.69
N ALA A 309 -1.71 17.70 31.42
CA ALA A 309 -0.71 18.75 31.13
C ALA A 309 0.27 18.93 32.29
N GLY A 310 -0.22 19.01 33.53
CA GLY A 310 0.61 19.10 34.72
C GLY A 310 1.52 17.90 34.94
N ASN A 311 1.02 16.69 34.67
CA ASN A 311 1.84 15.47 34.76
C ASN A 311 2.88 15.40 33.62
N GLY A 312 2.53 15.81 32.42
CA GLY A 312 3.47 15.86 31.29
C GLY A 312 4.65 16.80 31.54
N LEU A 313 4.41 17.94 32.17
CA LEU A 313 5.45 18.90 32.51
C LEU A 313 6.43 18.38 33.58
N LYS A 314 6.01 17.50 34.49
CA LYS A 314 6.90 16.87 35.49
C LYS A 314 8.02 16.01 34.85
N ALA A 315 7.86 15.60 33.60
CA ALA A 315 8.88 14.83 32.88
C ALA A 315 10.09 15.69 32.42
N PHE A 316 10.04 17.02 32.57
CA PHE A 316 11.09 17.94 32.13
C PHE A 316 11.93 18.40 33.34
N PRO A 317 13.27 18.09 33.39
CA PRO A 317 14.16 18.51 34.44
C PRO A 317 14.28 20.05 34.51
N GLY A 318 14.28 20.62 35.71
CA GLY A 318 14.46 22.05 35.89
C GLY A 318 13.20 22.92 35.87
N ILE A 319 12.03 22.32 35.51
CA ILE A 319 10.74 22.98 35.70
C ILE A 319 10.33 22.74 37.16
N GLY A 320 10.78 23.60 38.06
CA GLY A 320 10.38 23.62 39.49
C GLY A 320 8.86 23.71 39.64
N THR A 321 8.32 24.08 40.81
CA THR A 321 6.86 24.25 40.98
C THR A 321 6.30 25.07 39.82
N VAL A 322 5.67 24.31 38.88
CA VAL A 322 5.25 24.79 37.57
C VAL A 322 4.32 25.98 37.74
N ALA A 323 4.71 27.15 37.25
CA ALA A 323 3.84 28.30 37.20
C ALA A 323 2.57 27.94 36.45
N GLY A 324 1.38 28.22 37.02
CA GLY A 324 0.08 27.80 36.46
C GLY A 324 -0.10 28.14 34.97
N GLY A 325 0.53 29.22 34.49
CA GLY A 325 0.52 29.60 33.06
C GLY A 325 1.06 28.57 32.10
N LEU A 326 2.11 27.81 32.48
CA LEU A 326 2.67 26.77 31.60
C LEU A 326 1.74 25.54 31.49
N VAL A 327 1.05 25.17 32.59
CA VAL A 327 0.04 24.10 32.56
C VAL A 327 -1.11 24.49 31.66
N HIS A 328 -1.57 25.73 31.75
CA HIS A 328 -2.61 26.25 30.85
C HIS A 328 -2.17 26.24 29.38
N ALA A 329 -0.96 26.70 29.09
CA ALA A 329 -0.45 26.71 27.72
C ALA A 329 -0.39 25.29 27.10
N VAL A 330 0.05 24.30 27.87
CA VAL A 330 0.05 22.90 27.44
C VAL A 330 -1.38 22.38 27.25
N ALA A 331 -2.30 22.69 28.17
CA ALA A 331 -3.70 22.29 28.07
C ALA A 331 -4.35 22.86 26.80
N TYR A 332 -4.15 24.15 26.51
CA TYR A 332 -4.64 24.76 25.28
C TYR A 332 -4.02 24.17 24.03
N GLY A 333 -2.72 23.89 24.06
CA GLY A 333 -2.06 23.17 22.97
C GLY A 333 -2.71 21.82 22.69
N LEU A 334 -3.02 21.05 23.72
CA LEU A 334 -3.71 19.75 23.59
C LEU A 334 -5.10 19.90 23.00
N ILE A 335 -5.86 20.90 23.43
CA ILE A 335 -7.19 21.22 22.91
C ILE A 335 -7.13 21.54 21.42
N PHE A 336 -6.22 22.42 21.00
CA PHE A 336 -6.10 22.80 19.59
C PHE A 336 -5.56 21.67 18.71
N ASP A 337 -4.66 20.83 19.20
CA ASP A 337 -4.20 19.64 18.50
C ASP A 337 -5.35 18.64 18.29
N ALA A 338 -6.15 18.39 19.32
CA ALA A 338 -7.32 17.52 19.24
C ALA A 338 -8.39 18.09 18.29
N LEU A 339 -8.68 19.40 18.40
CA LEU A 339 -9.65 20.10 17.55
C LEU A 339 -9.26 20.01 16.07
N GLY A 340 -8.00 20.24 15.75
CA GLY A 340 -7.51 20.16 14.40
C GLY A 340 -7.53 18.74 13.84
N ARG A 341 -7.19 17.73 14.66
CA ARG A 341 -7.22 16.32 14.24
C ARG A 341 -8.63 15.80 13.99
N SER A 342 -9.60 16.16 14.87
CA SER A 342 -11.00 15.77 14.67
C SER A 342 -11.55 16.37 13.38
N LEU A 343 -11.28 17.64 13.15
CA LEU A 343 -11.69 18.32 11.91
C LEU A 343 -11.03 17.69 10.67
N MET A 344 -9.74 17.39 10.73
CA MET A 344 -9.03 16.68 9.65
C MET A 344 -9.69 15.32 9.35
N LEU A 345 -10.05 14.56 10.40
CA LEU A 345 -10.69 13.26 10.26
C LEU A 345 -12.08 13.38 9.62
N THR A 346 -12.93 14.31 10.09
CA THR A 346 -14.24 14.58 9.52
C THR A 346 -14.14 14.98 8.06
N LEU A 347 -13.28 15.94 7.72
CA LEU A 347 -13.09 16.42 6.34
C LEU A 347 -12.53 15.33 5.41
N SER A 348 -11.64 14.47 5.91
CA SER A 348 -11.09 13.37 5.11
C SER A 348 -12.11 12.28 4.79
N ARG A 349 -13.09 12.06 5.68
CA ARG A 349 -14.13 11.03 5.53
C ARG A 349 -15.35 11.52 4.75
N HIS A 350 -15.78 12.74 5.02
CA HIS A 350 -17.05 13.27 4.52
C HIS A 350 -16.91 14.31 3.40
N GLY A 351 -15.71 14.90 3.25
CA GLY A 351 -15.47 15.96 2.25
C GLY A 351 -16.10 17.32 2.58
N GLU A 352 -16.85 17.40 3.66
CA GLU A 352 -17.56 18.62 4.11
C GLU A 352 -17.47 18.77 5.64
N LEU A 353 -17.70 19.98 6.13
CA LEU A 353 -17.77 20.26 7.56
C LEU A 353 -19.18 19.96 8.08
N ASP A 354 -19.31 18.89 8.85
CA ASP A 354 -20.46 18.63 9.70
C ASP A 354 -20.08 19.02 11.13
N PRO A 355 -20.68 20.11 11.69
CA PRO A 355 -20.31 20.63 13.01
C PRO A 355 -20.52 19.64 14.15
N GLU A 356 -21.60 18.85 14.10
CA GLU A 356 -21.92 17.89 15.18
C GLU A 356 -20.97 16.69 15.13
N VAL A 357 -20.73 16.14 13.94
CA VAL A 357 -19.80 15.02 13.73
C VAL A 357 -18.38 15.43 14.13
N ALA A 358 -17.90 16.57 13.66
CA ALA A 358 -16.57 17.08 14.00
C ALA A 358 -16.39 17.33 15.49
N ALA A 359 -17.43 17.85 16.17
CA ALA A 359 -17.40 18.06 17.60
C ALA A 359 -17.46 16.73 18.39
N SER A 360 -18.13 15.69 17.88
CA SER A 360 -18.14 14.36 18.48
C SER A 360 -16.76 13.69 18.40
N GLU A 361 -16.16 13.68 17.23
CA GLU A 361 -14.78 13.20 17.00
C GLU A 361 -13.77 13.95 17.91
N PHE A 362 -14.01 15.25 18.16
CA PHE A 362 -13.18 16.03 19.07
C PHE A 362 -13.31 15.56 20.53
N GLU A 363 -14.51 15.25 21.02
CA GLU A 363 -14.74 14.75 22.39
C GLU A 363 -14.07 13.39 22.59
N GLU A 364 -14.16 12.50 21.61
CA GLU A 364 -13.49 11.20 21.61
C GLU A 364 -11.97 11.36 21.55
N GLY A 365 -11.48 12.20 20.65
CA GLY A 365 -10.03 12.44 20.45
C GLY A 365 -9.35 13.03 21.68
N ILE A 366 -10.01 13.93 22.44
CA ILE A 366 -9.49 14.41 23.72
C ILE A 366 -9.37 13.27 24.72
N SER A 367 -10.35 12.37 24.77
CA SER A 367 -10.38 11.29 25.78
C SER A 367 -9.32 10.21 25.51
N GLU A 368 -9.09 9.87 24.24
CA GLU A 368 -8.25 8.73 23.85
C GLU A 368 -6.77 9.10 23.62
N HIS A 369 -6.49 10.28 23.07
CA HIS A 369 -5.15 10.59 22.53
C HIS A 369 -4.39 11.66 23.31
N ILE A 370 -4.97 12.19 24.38
CA ILE A 370 -4.38 13.31 25.15
C ILE A 370 -3.00 12.95 25.73
N GLU A 371 -2.81 11.70 26.16
CA GLU A 371 -1.54 11.24 26.74
C GLU A 371 -0.43 11.13 25.69
N ALA A 372 -0.74 10.76 24.46
CA ALA A 372 0.23 10.68 23.37
C ALA A 372 0.77 12.05 22.93
N GLY A 373 -0.09 13.07 22.94
CA GLY A 373 0.25 14.45 22.55
C GLY A 373 1.00 15.23 23.62
N VAL A 374 0.82 14.91 24.92
CA VAL A 374 1.29 15.74 26.03
C VAL A 374 2.79 16.00 26.04
N LYS A 375 3.62 15.00 25.79
CA LYS A 375 5.09 15.16 25.78
C LYS A 375 5.56 16.11 24.68
N ARG A 376 4.96 16.02 23.50
CA ARG A 376 5.26 16.88 22.34
C ARG A 376 4.87 18.34 22.60
N ILE A 377 3.67 18.56 23.12
CA ILE A 377 3.15 19.89 23.37
C ILE A 377 3.83 20.53 24.60
N ALA A 378 4.11 19.74 25.63
CA ALA A 378 4.88 20.22 26.78
C ALA A 378 6.28 20.69 26.37
N ARG A 379 6.98 19.95 25.51
CA ARG A 379 8.27 20.37 24.94
C ARG A 379 8.12 21.70 24.18
N MET A 380 7.13 21.81 23.30
CA MET A 380 6.84 23.03 22.55
C MET A 380 6.60 24.23 23.49
N ALA A 381 5.84 24.05 24.58
CA ALA A 381 5.54 25.13 25.53
C ALA A 381 6.81 25.57 26.31
N VAL A 382 7.67 24.64 26.67
CA VAL A 382 8.93 24.94 27.35
C VAL A 382 9.89 25.70 26.44
N GLU A 383 10.10 25.22 25.21
CA GLU A 383 10.94 25.88 24.21
C GLU A 383 10.44 27.30 23.89
N THR A 384 9.12 27.46 23.74
CA THR A 384 8.50 28.78 23.47
C THR A 384 8.64 29.77 24.64
N ARG A 385 8.71 29.28 25.88
CA ARG A 385 8.90 30.16 27.05
C ARG A 385 10.35 30.67 27.15
N ASP A 386 11.29 29.87 26.72
CA ASP A 386 12.74 30.17 26.88
C ASP A 386 13.28 31.01 25.70
N ASP A 387 12.50 31.14 24.59
CA ASP A 387 12.70 32.10 23.49
C ASP A 387 12.06 33.48 23.82
#